data_e32e97ccceee98a16946900bc5163dcc
#
_entry.id   e32e97ccceee98a16946900bc5163dcc
#
_cell.length_a   1.000
_cell.length_b   1.000
_cell.length_c   1.000
_cell.angle_alpha   90.00
_cell.angle_beta   90.00
_cell.angle_gamma   90.00
#
_symmetry.space_group_name_H-M   'P 1'
#
loop_
_entity.id
_entity.type
_entity.pdbx_description
1 polymer ?
#
loop_
_entity_poly.entity_id
_entity_poly.type
_entity_poly.pdbx_seq_one_letter_code
_entity_poly.pdbx_strand_id
1 'polypeptide(L)'
;MNKAVLIINLGSPKDSSVISVWKFLKEFLMDARVIDIPFIIRFFLVNLIIIPLRVLNSSREYKKMWNKLGYSPIQKYTKSLNKKVNSKLGENYTSYYAMRYQEPSIEKTLKEIYNNNHDELIIL
;
A
#
# COMPACT_ATOMS: atom_id res chain seq x y z
N MET A 1 19.35 4.98 -22.43
CA MET A 1 18.49 3.93 -21.81
C MET A 1 17.90 4.51 -20.54
N ASN A 2 16.58 4.61 -20.48
CA ASN A 2 15.87 5.20 -19.35
C ASN A 2 15.25 4.07 -18.50
N LYS A 3 15.61 4.00 -17.22
CA LYS A 3 15.21 2.90 -16.32
C LYS A 3 14.24 3.41 -15.24
N ALA A 4 13.20 2.65 -14.98
CA ALA A 4 12.33 2.85 -13.84
C ALA A 4 12.77 2.00 -12.65
N VAL A 5 12.71 2.58 -11.45
CA VAL A 5 12.90 1.86 -10.18
C VAL A 5 11.60 1.96 -9.40
N LEU A 6 10.94 0.84 -9.15
CA LEU A 6 9.70 0.77 -8.41
C LEU A 6 9.92 0.22 -7.00
N ILE A 7 9.67 1.06 -6.00
CA ILE A 7 9.72 0.69 -4.58
C ILE A 7 8.31 0.28 -4.14
N ILE A 8 8.15 -0.95 -3.63
CA ILE A 8 6.86 -1.47 -3.16
C ILE A 8 6.88 -1.64 -1.65
N ASN A 9 5.85 -1.16 -0.98
CA ASN A 9 5.64 -1.36 0.44
C ASN A 9 4.20 -1.86 0.71
N LEU A 10 3.91 -2.23 1.96
CA LEU A 10 2.65 -2.85 2.35
C LEU A 10 1.43 -1.95 2.09
N GLY A 11 1.51 -0.71 2.52
CA GLY A 11 0.38 0.21 2.49
C GLY A 11 -0.28 0.40 3.85
N SER A 12 -1.29 1.25 3.88
CA SER A 12 -2.08 1.57 5.08
C SER A 12 -3.47 2.08 4.69
N PRO A 13 -4.41 2.18 5.62
CA PRO A 13 -5.66 2.89 5.37
C PRO A 13 -5.40 4.32 4.90
N LYS A 14 -6.31 4.87 4.10
CA LYS A 14 -6.23 6.26 3.63
C LYS A 14 -6.27 7.26 4.78
N ASP A 15 -7.10 6.97 5.77
CA ASP A 15 -7.28 7.73 7.01
C ASP A 15 -7.74 6.78 8.14
N SER A 16 -7.98 7.31 9.32
CA SER A 16 -8.40 6.52 10.49
C SER A 16 -9.91 6.26 10.57
N SER A 17 -10.70 6.63 9.56
CA SER A 17 -12.13 6.37 9.55
C SER A 17 -12.41 4.86 9.51
N VAL A 18 -13.56 4.45 10.06
CA VAL A 18 -13.99 3.05 10.06
C VAL A 18 -14.07 2.50 8.63
N ILE A 19 -14.56 3.30 7.68
CA ILE A 19 -14.69 2.90 6.26
C ILE A 19 -13.31 2.68 5.62
N SER A 20 -12.37 3.59 5.83
CA SER A 20 -11.02 3.47 5.29
C SER A 20 -10.27 2.27 5.88
N VAL A 21 -10.39 2.05 7.18
CA VAL A 21 -9.80 0.88 7.86
C VAL A 21 -10.48 -0.41 7.41
N TRP A 22 -11.80 -0.42 7.23
CA TRP A 22 -12.53 -1.57 6.71
C TRP A 22 -12.05 -1.96 5.29
N LYS A 23 -11.91 -0.98 4.40
CA LYS A 23 -11.40 -1.22 3.04
C LYS A 23 -9.99 -1.81 3.06
N PHE A 24 -9.11 -1.26 3.86
CA PHE A 24 -7.75 -1.77 4.02
C PHE A 24 -7.72 -3.18 4.58
N LEU A 25 -8.44 -3.45 5.67
CA LEU A 25 -8.51 -4.78 6.28
C LEU A 25 -9.09 -5.82 5.32
N LYS A 26 -10.14 -5.46 4.57
CA LYS A 26 -10.74 -6.36 3.58
C LYS A 26 -9.72 -6.74 2.50
N GLU A 27 -9.07 -5.78 1.89
CA GLU A 27 -8.07 -6.03 0.85
C GLU A 27 -6.90 -6.87 1.38
N PHE A 28 -6.39 -6.53 2.55
CA PHE A 28 -5.27 -7.20 3.20
C PHE A 28 -5.61 -8.64 3.60
N LEU A 29 -6.73 -8.84 4.29
CA LEU A 29 -7.10 -10.16 4.82
C LEU A 29 -7.70 -11.10 3.76
N MET A 30 -8.23 -10.57 2.67
CA MET A 30 -8.70 -11.37 1.53
C MET A 30 -7.57 -11.87 0.64
N ASP A 31 -6.36 -11.36 0.79
CA ASP A 31 -5.20 -11.86 0.05
C ASP A 31 -4.84 -13.28 0.52
N ALA A 32 -4.79 -14.23 -0.42
CA ALA A 32 -4.43 -15.62 -0.14
C ALA A 32 -3.01 -15.79 0.44
N ARG A 33 -2.13 -14.83 0.21
CA ARG A 33 -0.79 -14.81 0.80
C ARG A 33 -0.80 -14.45 2.29
N VAL A 34 -1.85 -13.81 2.76
CA VAL A 34 -2.03 -13.43 4.17
C VAL A 34 -2.79 -14.51 4.93
N ILE A 35 -3.92 -14.97 4.37
CA ILE A 35 -4.74 -16.06 4.94
C ILE A 35 -4.86 -17.14 3.86
N ASP A 36 -4.02 -18.17 3.98
CA ASP A 36 -3.96 -19.29 3.04
C ASP A 36 -5.00 -20.37 3.36
N ILE A 37 -6.25 -20.07 3.06
CA ILE A 37 -7.38 -21.00 3.14
C ILE A 37 -8.26 -20.86 1.88
N PRO A 38 -9.12 -21.85 1.56
CA PRO A 38 -10.02 -21.75 0.41
C PRO A 38 -10.80 -20.43 0.38
N PHE A 39 -10.97 -19.86 -0.82
CA PHE A 39 -11.58 -18.53 -1.01
C PHE A 39 -12.94 -18.38 -0.32
N ILE A 40 -13.82 -19.38 -0.43
CA ILE A 40 -15.16 -19.31 0.16
C ILE A 40 -15.08 -19.21 1.68
N ILE A 41 -14.25 -20.03 2.31
CA ILE A 41 -14.05 -20.02 3.78
C ILE A 41 -13.43 -18.68 4.19
N ARG A 42 -12.40 -18.23 3.48
CA ARG A 42 -11.76 -16.93 3.72
C ARG A 42 -12.75 -15.77 3.60
N PHE A 43 -13.60 -15.78 2.55
CA PHE A 43 -14.60 -14.75 2.34
C PHE A 43 -15.54 -14.61 3.54
N PHE A 44 -16.12 -15.71 4.02
CA PHE A 44 -17.03 -15.68 5.17
C PHE A 44 -16.29 -15.36 6.46
N LEU A 45 -15.15 -15.95 6.71
CA LEU A 45 -14.34 -15.70 7.90
C LEU A 45 -13.94 -14.23 8.01
N VAL A 46 -13.42 -13.64 6.95
CA VAL A 46 -12.95 -12.26 6.94
C VAL A 46 -14.11 -11.28 7.05
N ASN A 47 -15.13 -11.41 6.21
CA ASN A 47 -16.18 -10.39 6.12
C ASN A 47 -17.23 -10.49 7.23
N LEU A 48 -17.51 -11.67 7.76
CA LEU A 48 -18.55 -11.88 8.78
C LEU A 48 -18.00 -11.98 10.20
N ILE A 49 -16.75 -12.35 10.38
CA ILE A 49 -16.15 -12.58 11.71
C ILE A 49 -15.03 -11.61 12.00
N ILE A 50 -13.94 -11.64 11.23
CA ILE A 50 -12.73 -10.88 11.58
C ILE A 50 -12.96 -9.37 11.49
N ILE A 51 -13.44 -8.88 10.36
CA ILE A 51 -13.64 -7.44 10.15
C ILE A 51 -14.65 -6.86 11.13
N PRO A 52 -15.86 -7.42 11.31
CA PRO A 52 -16.82 -6.88 12.28
C PRO A 52 -16.27 -6.80 13.71
N LEU A 53 -15.45 -7.77 14.12
CA LEU A 53 -14.85 -7.78 15.46
C LEU A 53 -13.65 -6.82 15.60
N ARG A 54 -12.95 -6.53 14.52
CA ARG A 54 -11.69 -5.77 14.57
C ARG A 54 -11.76 -4.34 14.06
N VAL A 55 -12.65 -4.03 13.14
CA VAL A 55 -12.63 -2.75 12.43
C VAL A 55 -12.73 -1.53 13.36
N LEU A 56 -13.59 -1.59 14.38
CA LEU A 56 -13.75 -0.48 15.34
C LEU A 56 -12.51 -0.30 16.20
N ASN A 57 -11.94 -1.39 16.69
CA ASN A 57 -10.73 -1.33 17.50
C ASN A 57 -9.52 -0.88 16.68
N SER A 58 -9.35 -1.43 15.49
CA SER A 58 -8.29 -1.01 14.56
C SER A 58 -8.44 0.47 14.18
N SER A 59 -9.66 0.93 13.91
CA SER A 59 -9.93 2.35 13.62
C SER A 59 -9.51 3.26 14.78
N ARG A 60 -9.77 2.86 16.02
CA ARG A 60 -9.35 3.62 17.22
C ARG A 60 -7.82 3.69 17.32
N GLU A 61 -7.11 2.59 17.07
CA GLU A 61 -5.64 2.56 17.10
C GLU A 61 -5.04 3.43 15.99
N TYR A 62 -5.57 3.34 14.77
CA TYR A 62 -5.17 4.24 13.69
C TYR A 62 -5.47 5.71 14.02
N LYS A 63 -6.60 6.00 14.65
CA LYS A 63 -6.97 7.36 15.08
C LYS A 63 -5.98 7.92 16.08
N LYS A 64 -5.54 7.14 17.05
CA LYS A 64 -4.49 7.54 18.00
C LYS A 64 -3.20 7.90 17.26
N MET A 65 -2.79 7.08 16.30
CA MET A 65 -1.60 7.33 15.49
C MET A 65 -1.74 8.60 14.65
N TRP A 66 -2.88 8.80 13.96
CA TRP A 66 -3.13 10.00 13.19
C TRP A 66 -3.20 11.26 14.05
N ASN A 67 -3.82 11.20 15.23
CA ASN A 67 -3.86 12.33 16.15
C ASN A 67 -2.47 12.71 16.66
N LYS A 68 -1.59 11.73 16.87
CA LYS A 68 -0.22 11.95 17.34
C LYS A 68 0.71 12.45 16.23
N LEU A 69 0.62 11.89 15.04
CA LEU A 69 1.58 12.10 13.95
C LEU A 69 1.03 12.97 12.82
N GLY A 70 -0.29 13.00 12.62
CA GLY A 70 -0.95 13.70 11.51
C GLY A 70 -0.81 13.02 10.15
N TYR A 71 -0.22 11.81 10.08
CA TYR A 71 0.02 11.08 8.84
C TYR A 71 0.20 9.58 9.09
N SER A 72 0.12 8.79 8.02
CA SER A 72 0.54 7.40 8.01
C SER A 72 2.06 7.29 7.89
N PRO A 73 2.78 6.72 8.88
CA PRO A 73 4.23 6.58 8.82
C PRO A 73 4.71 5.83 7.59
N ILE A 74 4.07 4.71 7.24
CA ILE A 74 4.48 3.90 6.08
C ILE A 74 4.36 4.67 4.78
N GLN A 75 3.31 5.46 4.61
CA GLN A 75 3.12 6.33 3.44
C GLN A 75 4.18 7.41 3.37
N LYS A 76 4.37 8.13 4.46
CA LYS A 76 5.32 9.24 4.54
C LYS A 76 6.75 8.78 4.29
N TYR A 77 7.16 7.71 4.97
CA TYR A 77 8.55 7.23 4.85
C TYR A 77 8.83 6.58 3.50
N THR A 78 7.87 5.85 2.91
CA THR A 78 8.03 5.32 1.55
C THR A 78 8.16 6.45 0.52
N LYS A 79 7.31 7.47 0.61
CA LYS A 79 7.41 8.66 -0.25
C LYS A 79 8.73 9.41 -0.08
N SER A 80 9.19 9.56 1.16
CA SER A 80 10.48 10.20 1.47
C SER A 80 11.65 9.37 0.94
N LEU A 81 11.60 8.05 1.09
CA LEU A 81 12.61 7.12 0.54
C LEU A 81 12.66 7.25 -0.98
N ASN A 82 11.50 7.21 -1.65
CA ASN A 82 11.43 7.37 -3.10
C ASN A 82 12.09 8.68 -3.57
N LYS A 83 11.80 9.79 -2.89
CA LYS A 83 12.46 11.09 -3.17
C LYS A 83 13.98 11.03 -3.04
N LYS A 84 14.48 10.42 -1.95
CA LYS A 84 15.92 10.28 -1.70
C LYS A 84 16.59 9.36 -2.72
N VAL A 85 15.95 8.26 -3.08
CA VAL A 85 16.44 7.35 -4.12
C VAL A 85 16.53 8.09 -5.44
N ASN A 86 15.46 8.78 -5.84
CA ASN A 86 15.44 9.53 -7.09
C ASN A 86 16.54 10.62 -7.16
N SER A 87 16.82 11.29 -6.04
CA SER A 87 17.89 12.30 -5.99
C SER A 87 19.32 11.73 -6.03
N LYS A 88 19.47 10.43 -5.73
CA LYS A 88 20.76 9.74 -5.72
C LYS A 88 21.02 8.92 -6.97
N LEU A 89 20.00 8.57 -7.71
CA LEU A 89 20.12 7.91 -9.00
C LEU A 89 20.58 8.91 -10.07
N GLY A 90 21.34 8.44 -11.05
CA GLY A 90 21.75 9.26 -12.20
C GLY A 90 20.56 9.62 -13.11
N GLU A 91 20.81 10.52 -14.06
CA GLU A 91 19.77 11.07 -14.98
C GLU A 91 19.01 10.01 -15.79
N ASN A 92 19.59 8.82 -15.95
CA ASN A 92 18.96 7.71 -16.67
C ASN A 92 17.96 6.88 -15.82
N TYR A 93 17.69 7.28 -14.59
CA TYR A 93 16.80 6.56 -13.68
C TYR A 93 15.68 7.46 -13.17
N THR A 94 14.49 6.89 -13.08
CA THR A 94 13.34 7.53 -12.42
C THR A 94 12.76 6.57 -11.39
N SER A 95 12.63 7.00 -10.14
CA SER A 95 12.07 6.15 -9.10
C SER A 95 10.59 6.45 -8.85
N TYR A 96 9.84 5.39 -8.65
CA TYR A 96 8.42 5.37 -8.33
C TYR A 96 8.20 4.58 -7.05
N TYR A 97 7.06 4.78 -6.41
CA TYR A 97 6.65 3.92 -5.29
C TYR A 97 5.19 3.51 -5.43
N ALA A 98 4.88 2.33 -4.92
CA ALA A 98 3.53 1.81 -4.88
C ALA A 98 3.28 1.06 -3.58
N MET A 99 2.00 0.88 -3.25
CA MET A 99 1.56 0.11 -2.11
C MET A 99 0.89 -1.18 -2.57
N ARG A 100 1.17 -2.27 -1.86
CA ARG A 100 0.53 -3.56 -2.13
C ARG A 100 -0.98 -3.48 -1.86
N TYR A 101 -1.36 -2.76 -0.81
CA TYR A 101 -2.74 -2.51 -0.44
C TYR A 101 -3.02 -1.01 -0.39
N GLN A 102 -4.16 -0.60 -0.95
CA GLN A 102 -4.57 0.79 -1.11
C GLN A 102 -3.68 1.58 -2.08
N GLU A 103 -3.76 2.91 -2.03
CA GLU A 103 -3.09 3.80 -2.98
C GLU A 103 -1.73 4.33 -2.45
N PRO A 104 -0.82 4.63 -3.37
CA PRO A 104 -0.87 4.41 -4.81
C PRO A 104 -0.74 2.92 -5.13
N SER A 105 -1.68 2.37 -5.92
CA SER A 105 -1.70 0.95 -6.23
C SER A 105 -0.58 0.54 -7.19
N ILE A 106 -0.14 -0.70 -7.12
CA ILE A 106 0.87 -1.26 -8.03
C ILE A 106 0.40 -1.13 -9.48
N GLU A 107 -0.87 -1.47 -9.76
CA GLU A 107 -1.43 -1.40 -11.11
C GLU A 107 -1.37 0.01 -11.68
N LYS A 108 -1.80 1.01 -10.90
CA LYS A 108 -1.78 2.41 -11.32
C LYS A 108 -0.36 2.91 -11.58
N THR A 109 0.57 2.57 -10.69
CA THR A 109 1.97 2.98 -10.82
C THR A 109 2.64 2.29 -12.02
N LEU A 110 2.35 1.02 -12.27
CA LEU A 110 2.85 0.33 -13.47
C LEU A 110 2.32 0.95 -14.77
N LYS A 111 1.07 1.38 -14.81
CA LYS A 111 0.52 2.12 -15.95
C LYS A 111 1.24 3.46 -16.18
N GLU A 112 1.55 4.17 -15.11
CA GLU A 112 2.34 5.41 -15.17
C GLU A 112 3.75 5.15 -15.72
N ILE A 113 4.44 4.13 -15.19
CA ILE A 113 5.77 3.72 -15.68
C ILE A 113 5.73 3.35 -17.16
N TYR A 114 4.74 2.58 -17.58
CA TYR A 114 4.56 2.19 -18.97
C TYR A 114 4.35 3.41 -19.89
N ASN A 115 3.51 4.35 -19.49
CA ASN A 115 3.24 5.56 -20.26
C ASN A 115 4.44 6.50 -20.38
N ASN A 116 5.40 6.41 -19.46
CA ASN A 116 6.63 7.19 -19.47
C ASN A 116 7.75 6.57 -20.31
N ASN A 117 7.47 5.46 -21.02
CA ASN A 117 8.37 4.80 -21.98
C ASN A 117 9.77 4.50 -21.41
N HIS A 118 9.81 3.82 -20.27
CA HIS A 118 11.08 3.30 -19.73
C HIS A 118 11.48 2.01 -20.43
N ASP A 119 12.78 1.83 -20.66
CA ASP A 119 13.35 0.65 -21.34
C ASP A 119 13.46 -0.56 -20.40
N GLU A 120 13.57 -0.30 -19.10
CA GLU A 120 13.77 -1.34 -18.07
C GLU A 120 13.05 -0.95 -16.78
N LEU A 121 12.52 -1.95 -16.09
CA LEU A 121 11.90 -1.80 -14.77
C LEU A 121 12.64 -2.65 -13.73
N ILE A 122 13.13 -2.01 -12.68
CA ILE A 122 13.73 -2.62 -11.49
C ILE A 122 12.74 -2.52 -10.34
N ILE A 123 12.41 -3.64 -9.70
CA ILE A 123 11.47 -3.70 -8.58
C ILE A 123 12.23 -3.99 -7.28
N LEU A 124 11.97 -3.20 -6.24
CA LEU A 124 12.54 -3.29 -4.90
C LEU A 124 11.46 -3.46 -3.84
#